data_bdf248243a5f6e4c56280018bcc972f1
#
_entry.id   bdf248243a5f6e4c56280018bcc972f1
#
_cell.length_a   1.000
_cell.length_b   1.000
_cell.length_c   1.000
_cell.angle_alpha   90.00
_cell.angle_beta   90.00
_cell.angle_gamma   90.00
#
_symmetry.space_group_name_H-M   'P 1'
#
loop_
_entity.id
_entity.type
_entity.pdbx_description
1 polymer ?
#
loop_
_entity_poly.entity_id
_entity_poly.type
_entity_poly.pdbx_seq_one_letter_code
_entity_poly.pdbx_strand_id
1 'polypeptide(L)'
;FRMRCPKRYRQVCGKDYICRSLETDSKAQAVTSAVLMRHQVMTELEAESLGRTSPADVANSSNLISLAKTHNVEPMTSSILARNVDEIVRRLALLQANDKSVESPAFAALMGGYNYPDTLVSEVAQNMAELCPDKVSNKNRRQVNAWHSNYKRAAKTFTTLISDKPIKDITSDDAGKYMLFWDTRVRDQECTILHADKHIGYMRAMVDAYYRNQECVEYLNPFKGVKTTSRPNWEKNAGAKRKAEFSPNWIKQVIINGSALSGMNSELRDILIIAAETGCRHAEIFDAPASAFQLNCKIPHLVIQAEITGEDRREIKNRASCRLVPLVGAALEAAKRHPEGFARYRGNGRFSKSAIDYFTQNNLFPSSDHKLSSLRHSYESRMIHAGINNEMRGFMMGHSLKRIRGREVYGDEAALELKALYAEMVAFETQNWSPRSHAELQKEIDMFLTAQGFRVNN
;
A
#
# COMPACT_ATOMS: atom_id res chain seq x y z
N PHE A 1 -2.50 49.93 -10.68
CA PHE A 1 -2.92 48.92 -9.71
C PHE A 1 -2.87 49.52 -8.28
N ARG A 2 -3.95 49.32 -7.54
CA ARG A 2 -4.05 49.74 -6.14
C ARG A 2 -4.73 48.66 -5.32
N MET A 3 -4.09 48.21 -4.24
CA MET A 3 -4.69 47.23 -3.32
C MET A 3 -4.49 47.69 -1.85
N ARG A 4 -5.43 47.30 -0.99
CA ARG A 4 -5.27 47.51 0.45
C ARG A 4 -4.27 46.51 1.01
N CYS A 5 -3.29 46.97 1.79
CA CYS A 5 -2.34 46.05 2.43
C CYS A 5 -3.08 45.16 3.43
N PRO A 6 -2.96 43.82 3.33
CA PRO A 6 -3.57 42.90 4.28
C PRO A 6 -3.07 43.15 5.70
N LYS A 7 -3.95 43.04 6.71
CA LYS A 7 -3.65 43.34 8.10
C LYS A 7 -2.37 42.67 8.62
N ARG A 8 -2.13 41.41 8.20
CA ARG A 8 -0.96 40.63 8.62
C ARG A 8 0.39 41.18 8.16
N TYR A 9 0.40 42.00 7.10
CA TYR A 9 1.64 42.56 6.54
C TYR A 9 1.81 44.06 6.79
N ARG A 10 0.91 44.71 7.55
CA ARG A 10 0.96 46.17 7.78
C ARG A 10 2.20 46.61 8.54
N GLN A 11 2.69 45.77 9.47
CA GLN A 11 3.92 46.08 10.21
C GLN A 11 5.16 46.06 9.33
N VAL A 12 5.16 45.25 8.29
CA VAL A 12 6.27 45.11 7.34
C VAL A 12 6.18 46.16 6.22
N CYS A 13 5.01 46.34 5.68
CA CYS A 13 4.77 47.26 4.56
C CYS A 13 4.75 48.75 4.97
N GLY A 14 4.40 49.06 6.22
CA GLY A 14 4.31 50.44 6.72
C GLY A 14 3.26 51.32 6.04
N LYS A 15 2.42 50.80 5.15
CA LYS A 15 1.43 51.52 4.34
C LYS A 15 0.08 50.81 4.33
N ASP A 16 -1.02 51.57 4.32
CA ASP A 16 -2.37 51.04 4.22
C ASP A 16 -2.73 50.60 2.80
N TYR A 17 -2.11 51.15 1.78
CA TYR A 17 -2.35 50.86 0.38
C TYR A 17 -1.02 50.73 -0.37
N ILE A 18 -0.98 49.75 -1.29
CA ILE A 18 0.11 49.53 -2.18
C ILE A 18 -0.34 49.91 -3.59
N CYS A 19 0.42 50.83 -4.19
CA CYS A 19 0.17 51.33 -5.53
C CYS A 19 1.35 50.98 -6.45
N ARG A 20 1.06 50.42 -7.65
CA ARG A 20 2.05 50.13 -8.66
C ARG A 20 1.51 50.55 -10.02
N SER A 21 2.36 51.04 -10.94
CA SER A 21 2.01 51.26 -12.34
C SER A 21 1.79 49.92 -13.03
N LEU A 22 0.83 49.83 -13.93
CA LEU A 22 0.62 48.66 -14.80
C LEU A 22 1.23 48.88 -16.18
N GLU A 23 1.78 50.07 -16.44
CA GLU A 23 2.46 50.47 -17.68
C GLU A 23 1.66 50.16 -18.95
N THR A 24 0.34 50.35 -18.88
CA THR A 24 -0.58 50.14 -19.99
C THR A 24 -1.76 51.09 -19.92
N ASP A 25 -2.19 51.61 -21.05
CA ASP A 25 -3.39 52.44 -21.20
C ASP A 25 -4.59 51.59 -21.66
N SER A 26 -4.38 50.31 -21.97
CA SER A 26 -5.43 49.39 -22.39
C SER A 26 -6.14 48.78 -21.18
N LYS A 27 -7.47 49.00 -21.08
CA LYS A 27 -8.29 48.42 -19.99
C LYS A 27 -8.24 46.89 -19.95
N ALA A 28 -8.21 46.22 -21.10
CA ALA A 28 -8.15 44.77 -21.16
C ALA A 28 -6.79 44.23 -20.66
N GLN A 29 -5.70 44.87 -21.06
CA GLN A 29 -4.35 44.55 -20.58
C GLN A 29 -4.20 44.87 -19.09
N ALA A 30 -4.77 46.02 -18.65
CA ALA A 30 -4.71 46.39 -17.25
C ALA A 30 -5.39 45.39 -16.31
N VAL A 31 -6.47 44.73 -16.71
CA VAL A 31 -7.14 43.68 -15.92
C VAL A 31 -6.23 42.46 -15.76
N THR A 32 -5.59 42.00 -16.81
CA THR A 32 -4.67 40.86 -16.76
C THR A 32 -3.41 41.19 -15.95
N SER A 33 -2.81 42.37 -16.19
CA SER A 33 -1.63 42.84 -15.47
C SER A 33 -1.92 43.10 -13.99
N ALA A 34 -3.14 43.52 -13.63
CA ALA A 34 -3.51 43.71 -12.23
C ALA A 34 -3.54 42.42 -11.42
N VAL A 35 -3.93 41.29 -12.00
CA VAL A 35 -3.89 39.96 -11.34
C VAL A 35 -2.45 39.55 -11.05
N LEU A 36 -1.58 39.71 -12.03
CA LEU A 36 -0.15 39.39 -11.92
C LEU A 36 0.53 40.30 -10.87
N MET A 37 0.26 41.62 -10.94
CA MET A 37 0.79 42.59 -9.99
C MET A 37 0.34 42.31 -8.56
N ARG A 38 -0.90 41.89 -8.37
CA ARG A 38 -1.41 41.50 -7.05
C ARG A 38 -0.65 40.30 -6.51
N HIS A 39 -0.42 39.29 -7.32
CA HIS A 39 0.33 38.10 -6.92
C HIS A 39 1.76 38.45 -6.56
N GLN A 40 2.44 39.25 -7.39
CA GLN A 40 3.79 39.72 -7.15
C GLN A 40 3.91 40.50 -5.84
N VAL A 41 3.03 41.47 -5.59
CA VAL A 41 3.02 42.26 -4.36
C VAL A 41 2.75 41.40 -3.12
N MET A 42 1.87 40.38 -3.21
CA MET A 42 1.62 39.46 -2.10
C MET A 42 2.84 38.63 -1.78
N THR A 43 3.56 38.17 -2.80
CA THR A 43 4.80 37.38 -2.65
C THR A 43 5.94 38.22 -2.05
N GLU A 44 6.09 39.50 -2.48
CA GLU A 44 7.05 40.42 -1.89
C GLU A 44 6.75 40.67 -0.40
N LEU A 45 5.50 40.89 -0.02
CA LEU A 45 5.08 41.11 1.37
C LEU A 45 5.32 39.86 2.26
N GLU A 46 5.11 38.68 1.70
CA GLU A 46 5.34 37.42 2.41
C GLU A 46 6.84 37.17 2.62
N ALA A 47 7.66 37.45 1.61
CA ALA A 47 9.13 37.37 1.70
C ALA A 47 9.67 38.37 2.75
N GLU A 48 9.23 39.64 2.70
CA GLU A 48 9.61 40.65 3.69
C GLU A 48 9.17 40.29 5.10
N SER A 49 7.96 39.71 5.27
CA SER A 49 7.44 39.32 6.60
C SER A 49 8.23 38.17 7.23
N LEU A 50 8.91 37.36 6.38
CA LEU A 50 9.77 36.24 6.80
C LEU A 50 11.26 36.68 6.98
N GLY A 51 11.56 37.98 6.83
CA GLY A 51 12.94 38.50 6.90
C GLY A 51 13.83 38.04 5.71
N ARG A 52 13.23 37.67 4.59
CA ARG A 52 13.92 37.21 3.37
C ARG A 52 14.10 38.39 2.43
N THR A 53 15.34 38.80 2.21
CA THR A 53 15.70 40.00 1.42
C THR A 53 16.30 39.71 0.05
N SER A 54 16.50 38.44 -0.31
CA SER A 54 17.10 38.05 -1.59
C SER A 54 16.04 37.76 -2.67
N PRO A 55 16.25 38.21 -3.93
CA PRO A 55 15.40 37.81 -5.06
C PRO A 55 15.34 36.29 -5.27
N ALA A 56 16.37 35.56 -4.86
CA ALA A 56 16.42 34.09 -4.91
C ALA A 56 15.44 33.43 -3.92
N ASP A 57 15.14 34.10 -2.78
CA ASP A 57 14.19 33.61 -1.77
C ASP A 57 12.74 33.81 -2.20
N VAL A 58 12.47 34.73 -3.14
CA VAL A 58 11.14 35.04 -3.68
C VAL A 58 10.70 34.02 -4.72
N ALA A 59 11.64 33.32 -5.35
CA ALA A 59 11.39 32.32 -6.37
C ALA A 59 11.15 30.93 -5.77
N ASN A 60 10.22 30.81 -4.82
CA ASN A 60 9.75 29.51 -4.39
C ASN A 60 9.05 28.79 -5.55
N SER A 61 9.34 27.52 -5.76
CA SER A 61 8.78 26.68 -6.84
C SER A 61 7.25 26.79 -6.96
N SER A 62 6.53 26.83 -5.83
CA SER A 62 5.06 27.00 -5.81
C SER A 62 4.60 28.33 -6.44
N ASN A 63 5.35 29.41 -6.25
CA ASN A 63 5.03 30.72 -6.81
C ASN A 63 5.32 30.73 -8.32
N LEU A 64 6.43 30.13 -8.75
CA LEU A 64 6.77 29.99 -10.16
C LEU A 64 5.80 29.07 -10.90
N ILE A 65 5.36 27.98 -10.28
CA ILE A 65 4.32 27.09 -10.82
C ILE A 65 2.99 27.85 -11.01
N SER A 66 2.57 28.60 -10.00
CA SER A 66 1.37 29.44 -10.09
C SER A 66 1.50 30.49 -11.19
N LEU A 67 2.67 31.10 -11.33
CA LEU A 67 2.93 32.08 -12.35
C LEU A 67 2.94 31.47 -13.78
N ALA A 68 3.47 30.28 -13.96
CA ALA A 68 3.41 29.56 -15.25
C ALA A 68 1.95 29.26 -15.64
N LYS A 69 1.13 28.82 -14.68
CA LYS A 69 -0.31 28.57 -14.88
C LYS A 69 -1.07 29.84 -15.31
N THR A 70 -0.71 31.02 -14.78
CA THR A 70 -1.34 32.29 -15.23
C THR A 70 -1.03 32.65 -16.67
N HIS A 71 0.07 32.12 -17.21
CA HIS A 71 0.41 32.24 -18.61
C HIS A 71 -0.16 31.12 -19.50
N ASN A 72 -1.05 30.27 -18.96
CA ASN A 72 -1.55 29.05 -19.61
C ASN A 72 -0.45 28.10 -20.11
N VAL A 73 0.61 27.97 -19.28
CA VAL A 73 1.76 27.11 -19.55
C VAL A 73 1.85 26.06 -18.47
N GLU A 74 1.95 24.80 -18.88
CA GLU A 74 2.17 23.71 -17.93
C GLU A 74 3.57 23.81 -17.29
N PRO A 75 3.65 23.72 -15.96
CA PRO A 75 4.94 23.71 -15.26
C PRO A 75 5.77 22.49 -15.66
N MET A 76 6.95 22.71 -16.19
CA MET A 76 7.90 21.64 -16.51
C MET A 76 9.32 22.08 -16.21
N THR A 77 10.18 21.15 -15.80
CA THR A 77 11.57 21.44 -15.50
C THR A 77 12.35 21.84 -16.76
N SER A 78 13.39 22.63 -16.60
CA SER A 78 14.27 23.03 -17.71
C SER A 78 14.85 21.82 -18.49
N SER A 79 15.13 20.72 -17.81
CA SER A 79 15.61 19.47 -18.42
C SER A 79 14.58 18.78 -19.33
N ILE A 80 13.30 18.92 -19.03
CA ILE A 80 12.21 18.43 -19.92
C ILE A 80 12.00 19.41 -21.06
N LEU A 81 11.93 20.71 -20.73
CA LEU A 81 11.75 21.77 -21.71
C LEU A 81 12.84 21.71 -22.79
N ALA A 82 14.10 21.48 -22.43
CA ALA A 82 15.22 21.35 -23.36
C ALA A 82 15.05 20.25 -24.42
N ARG A 83 14.13 19.32 -24.23
CA ARG A 83 13.80 18.24 -25.18
C ARG A 83 12.62 18.57 -26.10
N ASN A 84 11.96 19.71 -25.89
CA ASN A 84 10.80 20.13 -26.64
C ASN A 84 11.02 21.51 -27.26
N VAL A 85 11.60 21.52 -28.46
CA VAL A 85 11.98 22.75 -29.15
C VAL A 85 10.76 23.63 -29.45
N ASP A 86 9.63 23.04 -29.85
CA ASP A 86 8.40 23.78 -30.18
C ASP A 86 7.86 24.51 -28.94
N GLU A 87 7.89 23.85 -27.80
CA GLU A 87 7.46 24.45 -26.54
C GLU A 87 8.43 25.55 -26.06
N ILE A 88 9.73 25.41 -26.29
CA ILE A 88 10.71 26.49 -26.02
C ILE A 88 10.36 27.72 -26.87
N VAL A 89 10.16 27.54 -28.17
CA VAL A 89 9.81 28.64 -29.09
C VAL A 89 8.52 29.34 -28.67
N ARG A 90 7.50 28.57 -28.33
CA ARG A 90 6.23 29.08 -27.82
C ARG A 90 6.41 29.93 -26.56
N ARG A 91 7.23 29.47 -25.59
CA ARG A 91 7.47 30.16 -24.33
C ARG A 91 8.31 31.43 -24.53
N LEU A 92 9.28 31.36 -25.43
CA LEU A 92 10.06 32.55 -25.81
C LEU A 92 9.17 33.62 -26.45
N ALA A 93 8.24 33.24 -27.30
CA ALA A 93 7.26 34.18 -27.89
C ALA A 93 6.37 34.82 -26.79
N LEU A 94 5.95 34.08 -25.78
CA LEU A 94 5.21 34.64 -24.63
C LEU A 94 6.07 35.63 -23.82
N LEU A 95 7.36 35.38 -23.66
CA LEU A 95 8.28 36.29 -22.96
C LEU A 95 8.48 37.59 -23.77
N GLN A 96 8.68 37.50 -25.08
CA GLN A 96 8.83 38.62 -25.97
C GLN A 96 7.56 39.51 -26.01
N ALA A 97 6.39 38.88 -26.10
CA ALA A 97 5.11 39.61 -26.12
C ALA A 97 4.83 40.41 -24.85
N ASN A 98 5.48 40.03 -23.72
CA ASN A 98 5.30 40.67 -22.41
C ASN A 98 6.53 41.51 -22.00
N ASP A 99 7.50 41.71 -22.86
CA ASP A 99 8.74 42.49 -22.61
C ASP A 99 9.44 42.10 -21.28
N LYS A 100 9.60 40.80 -21.04
CA LYS A 100 10.15 40.24 -19.79
C LYS A 100 11.64 39.97 -19.91
N SER A 101 12.41 40.51 -18.98
CA SER A 101 13.86 40.28 -18.92
C SER A 101 14.19 38.84 -18.46
N VAL A 102 15.37 38.38 -18.77
CA VAL A 102 15.91 37.07 -18.35
C VAL A 102 15.99 36.92 -16.83
N GLU A 103 16.08 38.03 -16.10
CA GLU A 103 16.11 38.04 -14.62
C GLU A 103 14.71 38.07 -13.98
N SER A 104 13.67 38.10 -14.79
CA SER A 104 12.30 38.20 -14.26
C SER A 104 11.80 36.85 -13.70
N PRO A 105 10.98 36.84 -12.64
CA PRO A 105 10.31 35.63 -12.18
C PRO A 105 9.46 34.93 -13.26
N ALA A 106 8.95 35.70 -14.23
CA ALA A 106 8.21 35.16 -15.35
C ALA A 106 9.14 34.35 -16.28
N PHE A 107 10.36 34.80 -16.53
CA PHE A 107 11.34 34.00 -17.27
C PHE A 107 11.64 32.69 -16.57
N ALA A 108 11.93 32.71 -15.26
CA ALA A 108 12.17 31.51 -14.47
C ALA A 108 10.96 30.56 -14.51
N ALA A 109 9.73 31.07 -14.37
CA ALA A 109 8.51 30.29 -14.40
C ALA A 109 8.27 29.64 -15.78
N LEU A 110 8.48 30.38 -16.86
CA LEU A 110 8.25 29.89 -18.22
C LEU A 110 9.38 28.99 -18.71
N MET A 111 10.63 29.25 -18.34
CA MET A 111 11.79 28.49 -18.79
C MET A 111 12.17 27.32 -17.86
N GLY A 112 11.33 27.00 -16.88
CA GLY A 112 11.53 25.84 -16.02
C GLY A 112 12.57 26.03 -14.92
N GLY A 113 12.83 27.27 -14.51
CA GLY A 113 13.78 27.62 -13.45
C GLY A 113 13.27 27.33 -12.04
N TYR A 114 12.50 26.26 -11.88
CA TYR A 114 11.97 25.85 -10.58
C TYR A 114 13.08 25.33 -9.67
N ASN A 115 13.24 25.97 -8.51
CA ASN A 115 14.14 25.49 -7.48
C ASN A 115 13.36 24.60 -6.51
N TYR A 116 13.43 23.29 -6.74
CA TYR A 116 12.81 22.31 -5.84
C TYR A 116 13.65 22.16 -4.56
N PRO A 117 13.01 21.94 -3.39
CA PRO A 117 13.72 21.73 -2.14
C PRO A 117 14.76 20.61 -2.22
N ASP A 118 15.88 20.78 -1.51
CA ASP A 118 16.94 19.78 -1.39
C ASP A 118 16.53 18.66 -0.41
N THR A 119 15.35 18.06 -0.65
CA THR A 119 14.83 17.00 0.19
C THR A 119 15.55 15.70 -0.10
N LEU A 120 16.22 15.16 0.91
CA LEU A 120 17.01 13.94 0.80
C LEU A 120 16.15 12.68 0.57
N VAL A 121 16.75 11.66 -0.03
CA VAL A 121 16.07 10.35 -0.24
C VAL A 121 15.58 9.78 1.10
N SER A 122 16.39 9.87 2.15
CA SER A 122 16.01 9.40 3.49
C SER A 122 14.83 10.17 4.08
N GLU A 123 14.75 11.48 3.86
CA GLU A 123 13.67 12.34 4.34
C GLU A 123 12.35 12.04 3.61
N VAL A 124 12.40 11.90 2.27
CA VAL A 124 11.23 11.49 1.49
C VAL A 124 10.71 10.13 1.96
N ALA A 125 11.62 9.17 2.20
CA ALA A 125 11.24 7.86 2.71
C ALA A 125 10.61 7.93 4.11
N GLN A 126 10.99 8.90 4.95
CA GLN A 126 10.39 9.11 6.27
C GLN A 126 9.01 9.75 6.19
N ASN A 127 8.78 10.60 5.20
CA ASN A 127 7.55 11.39 5.08
C ASN A 127 6.56 10.81 4.06
N MET A 128 6.81 9.60 3.53
CA MET A 128 5.96 8.98 2.50
C MET A 128 4.48 8.89 2.89
N ALA A 129 4.14 8.74 4.18
CA ALA A 129 2.75 8.67 4.61
C ALA A 129 2.05 10.04 4.51
N GLU A 130 2.77 11.12 4.69
CA GLU A 130 2.30 12.50 4.53
C GLU A 130 2.21 12.88 3.04
N LEU A 131 3.18 12.43 2.25
CA LEU A 131 3.21 12.66 0.80
C LEU A 131 2.15 11.85 0.04
N CYS A 132 1.65 10.75 0.62
CA CYS A 132 0.67 9.86 0.01
C CYS A 132 -0.46 9.49 0.98
N PRO A 133 -1.24 10.45 1.50
CA PRO A 133 -2.29 10.20 2.50
C PRO A 133 -3.36 9.24 1.98
N ASP A 134 -3.66 9.25 0.69
CA ASP A 134 -4.59 8.34 0.02
C ASP A 134 -4.18 6.86 0.16
N LYS A 135 -2.88 6.57 0.24
CA LYS A 135 -2.35 5.21 0.38
C LYS A 135 -2.42 4.66 1.80
N VAL A 136 -2.64 5.53 2.79
CA VAL A 136 -2.62 5.14 4.21
C VAL A 136 -3.93 5.42 4.94
N SER A 137 -4.86 6.17 4.34
CA SER A 137 -6.12 6.63 4.95
C SER A 137 -6.98 5.49 5.53
N ASN A 138 -6.99 4.32 4.89
CA ASN A 138 -7.80 3.16 5.29
C ASN A 138 -7.00 2.09 6.07
N LYS A 139 -5.74 2.40 6.44
CA LYS A 139 -4.84 1.46 7.11
C LYS A 139 -4.81 1.69 8.62
N ASN A 140 -4.75 0.60 9.39
CA ASN A 140 -4.42 0.71 10.81
C ASN A 140 -2.93 1.01 11.00
N ARG A 141 -2.55 1.38 12.24
CA ARG A 141 -1.17 1.76 12.59
C ARG A 141 -0.14 0.70 12.16
N ARG A 142 -0.45 -0.59 12.35
CA ARG A 142 0.44 -1.68 11.95
C ARG A 142 0.62 -1.73 10.43
N GLN A 143 -0.47 -1.57 9.67
CA GLN A 143 -0.44 -1.57 8.21
C GLN A 143 0.31 -0.37 7.66
N VAL A 144 0.14 0.81 8.26
CA VAL A 144 0.92 2.02 7.92
C VAL A 144 2.40 1.78 8.16
N ASN A 145 2.78 1.27 9.33
CA ASN A 145 4.16 0.97 9.66
C ASN A 145 4.80 -0.05 8.70
N ALA A 146 4.06 -1.11 8.36
CA ALA A 146 4.52 -2.13 7.41
C ALA A 146 4.69 -1.56 5.99
N TRP A 147 3.74 -0.74 5.54
CA TRP A 147 3.80 -0.05 4.26
C TRP A 147 5.00 0.91 4.21
N HIS A 148 5.16 1.74 5.22
CA HIS A 148 6.22 2.73 5.34
C HIS A 148 7.62 2.09 5.41
N SER A 149 7.76 0.97 6.13
CA SER A 149 9.02 0.23 6.24
C SER A 149 9.58 -0.25 4.90
N ASN A 150 8.73 -0.43 3.90
CA ASN A 150 9.18 -0.81 2.55
C ASN A 150 9.98 0.31 1.90
N TYR A 151 9.49 1.55 1.99
CA TYR A 151 10.18 2.73 1.47
C TYR A 151 11.48 3.00 2.22
N LYS A 152 11.46 2.93 3.56
CA LYS A 152 12.67 3.08 4.39
C LYS A 152 13.76 2.06 4.02
N ARG A 153 13.39 0.81 3.75
CA ARG A 153 14.37 -0.21 3.32
C ARG A 153 14.92 0.08 1.94
N ALA A 154 14.08 0.48 0.98
CA ALA A 154 14.54 0.84 -0.36
C ALA A 154 15.46 2.05 -0.33
N ALA A 155 15.10 3.09 0.42
CA ALA A 155 15.93 4.28 0.63
C ALA A 155 17.26 3.91 1.30
N LYS A 156 17.24 3.11 2.37
CA LYS A 156 18.47 2.67 3.05
C LYS A 156 19.42 1.93 2.09
N THR A 157 18.88 1.04 1.25
CA THR A 157 19.69 0.34 0.24
C THR A 157 20.31 1.34 -0.75
N PHE A 158 19.51 2.30 -1.24
CA PHE A 158 19.98 3.33 -2.16
C PHE A 158 21.06 4.22 -1.54
N THR A 159 20.81 4.73 -0.34
CA THR A 159 21.75 5.64 0.35
C THR A 159 23.05 4.96 0.73
N THR A 160 23.00 3.65 1.04
CA THR A 160 24.21 2.86 1.31
C THR A 160 25.04 2.59 0.05
N LEU A 161 24.37 2.36 -1.08
CA LEU A 161 25.02 2.01 -2.34
C LEU A 161 25.58 3.24 -3.09
N ILE A 162 24.88 4.36 -3.03
CA ILE A 162 25.18 5.55 -3.83
C ILE A 162 25.53 6.73 -2.91
N SER A 163 24.55 7.33 -2.27
CA SER A 163 24.65 8.35 -1.21
C SER A 163 23.25 8.82 -0.83
N ASP A 164 23.12 9.50 0.31
CA ASP A 164 21.91 10.23 0.64
C ASP A 164 21.97 11.63 -0.01
N LYS A 165 21.34 11.75 -1.15
CA LYS A 165 21.30 12.96 -1.98
C LYS A 165 19.87 13.48 -2.15
N PRO A 166 19.68 14.75 -2.55
CA PRO A 166 18.37 15.26 -2.91
C PRO A 166 17.71 14.44 -4.01
N ILE A 167 16.39 14.23 -3.91
CA ILE A 167 15.62 13.47 -4.91
C ILE A 167 15.80 14.03 -6.32
N LYS A 168 15.87 15.36 -6.45
CA LYS A 168 16.05 16.05 -7.74
C LYS A 168 17.38 15.74 -8.42
N ASP A 169 18.40 15.35 -7.63
CA ASP A 169 19.75 15.08 -8.10
C ASP A 169 20.00 13.60 -8.42
N ILE A 170 18.97 12.76 -8.32
CA ILE A 170 19.08 11.36 -8.73
C ILE A 170 19.13 11.30 -10.25
N THR A 171 20.21 10.67 -10.75
CA THR A 171 20.46 10.52 -12.18
C THR A 171 19.99 9.16 -12.71
N SER A 172 19.92 9.03 -14.05
CA SER A 172 19.70 7.73 -14.70
C SER A 172 20.84 6.75 -14.43
N ASP A 173 22.06 7.24 -14.24
CA ASP A 173 23.22 6.42 -13.86
C ASP A 173 23.03 5.83 -12.44
N ASP A 174 22.55 6.63 -11.48
CA ASP A 174 22.21 6.15 -10.13
C ASP A 174 21.14 5.05 -10.18
N ALA A 175 20.11 5.25 -10.98
CA ALA A 175 19.05 4.25 -11.15
C ALA A 175 19.58 2.97 -11.82
N GLY A 176 20.51 3.10 -12.76
CA GLY A 176 21.21 1.98 -13.39
C GLY A 176 22.08 1.20 -12.40
N LYS A 177 22.86 1.89 -11.56
CA LYS A 177 23.67 1.27 -10.49
C LYS A 177 22.80 0.53 -9.49
N TYR A 178 21.68 1.13 -9.09
CA TYR A 178 20.72 0.50 -8.18
C TYR A 178 20.08 -0.75 -8.79
N MET A 179 19.71 -0.70 -10.06
CA MET A 179 19.20 -1.86 -10.80
C MET A 179 20.24 -2.98 -10.86
N LEU A 180 21.50 -2.65 -11.23
CA LEU A 180 22.58 -3.63 -11.35
C LEU A 180 22.87 -4.34 -10.01
N PHE A 181 22.84 -3.61 -8.90
CA PHE A 181 22.95 -4.18 -7.55
C PHE A 181 21.88 -5.25 -7.32
N TRP A 182 20.62 -4.97 -7.66
CA TRP A 182 19.54 -5.93 -7.51
C TRP A 182 19.64 -7.10 -8.49
N ASP A 183 20.07 -6.86 -9.74
CA ASP A 183 20.32 -7.91 -10.73
C ASP A 183 21.38 -8.90 -10.27
N THR A 184 22.46 -8.40 -9.66
CA THR A 184 23.51 -9.23 -9.09
C THR A 184 22.96 -10.13 -7.99
N ARG A 185 22.23 -9.57 -7.04
CA ARG A 185 21.60 -10.34 -5.95
C ARG A 185 20.57 -11.38 -6.43
N VAL A 186 19.86 -11.09 -7.51
CA VAL A 186 18.97 -12.08 -8.15
C VAL A 186 19.77 -13.20 -8.80
N ARG A 187 20.88 -12.87 -9.49
CA ARG A 187 21.78 -13.84 -10.09
C ARG A 187 22.43 -14.76 -9.06
N ASP A 188 22.83 -14.20 -7.94
CA ASP A 188 23.44 -14.92 -6.82
C ASP A 188 22.40 -15.64 -5.94
N GLN A 189 21.12 -15.65 -6.35
CA GLN A 189 19.99 -16.30 -5.68
C GLN A 189 19.73 -15.78 -4.25
N GLU A 190 20.22 -14.62 -3.90
CA GLU A 190 19.96 -13.98 -2.60
C GLU A 190 18.53 -13.43 -2.48
N CYS A 191 17.92 -13.09 -3.61
CA CYS A 191 16.54 -12.61 -3.64
C CYS A 191 15.83 -12.98 -4.95
N THR A 192 14.50 -12.88 -4.95
CA THR A 192 13.68 -13.11 -6.16
C THR A 192 13.61 -11.85 -7.02
N ILE A 193 13.39 -12.02 -8.33
CA ILE A 193 13.13 -10.92 -9.28
C ILE A 193 12.01 -10.01 -8.75
N LEU A 194 10.92 -10.60 -8.25
CA LEU A 194 9.79 -9.85 -7.71
C LEU A 194 10.17 -8.97 -6.51
N HIS A 195 11.10 -9.44 -5.67
CA HIS A 195 11.62 -8.67 -4.54
C HIS A 195 12.44 -7.47 -5.03
N ALA A 196 13.35 -7.71 -5.96
CA ALA A 196 14.19 -6.68 -6.56
C ALA A 196 13.35 -5.60 -7.27
N ASP A 197 12.43 -6.00 -8.15
CA ASP A 197 11.54 -5.07 -8.86
C ASP A 197 10.65 -4.24 -7.92
N LYS A 198 10.23 -4.80 -6.77
CA LYS A 198 9.54 -4.02 -5.74
C LYS A 198 10.41 -2.92 -5.14
N HIS A 199 11.68 -3.18 -4.87
CA HIS A 199 12.59 -2.17 -4.34
C HIS A 199 12.83 -1.03 -5.34
N ILE A 200 13.02 -1.35 -6.63
CA ILE A 200 13.08 -0.36 -7.71
C ILE A 200 11.77 0.43 -7.80
N GLY A 201 10.62 -0.27 -7.66
CA GLY A 201 9.31 0.34 -7.64
C GLY A 201 9.09 1.31 -6.47
N TYR A 202 9.65 1.03 -5.29
CA TYR A 202 9.57 1.94 -4.14
C TYR A 202 10.40 3.21 -4.38
N MET A 203 11.60 3.11 -4.98
CA MET A 203 12.37 4.29 -5.37
C MET A 203 11.62 5.15 -6.38
N ARG A 204 11.04 4.51 -7.42
CA ARG A 204 10.20 5.20 -8.40
C ARG A 204 9.06 5.94 -7.72
N ALA A 205 8.33 5.28 -6.81
CA ALA A 205 7.20 5.87 -6.10
C ALA A 205 7.61 7.04 -5.19
N MET A 206 8.80 7.02 -4.58
CA MET A 206 9.32 8.14 -3.79
C MET A 206 9.60 9.36 -4.66
N VAL A 207 10.22 9.18 -5.82
CA VAL A 207 10.44 10.26 -6.79
C VAL A 207 9.10 10.85 -7.26
N ASP A 208 8.14 9.98 -7.62
CA ASP A 208 6.81 10.41 -8.04
C ASP A 208 6.06 11.16 -6.94
N ALA A 209 6.15 10.70 -5.69
CA ALA A 209 5.52 11.35 -4.55
C ALA A 209 6.13 12.73 -4.26
N TYR A 210 7.45 12.84 -4.32
CA TYR A 210 8.15 14.10 -4.15
C TYR A 210 7.68 15.15 -5.17
N TYR A 211 7.77 14.85 -6.47
CA TYR A 211 7.39 15.82 -7.51
C TYR A 211 5.89 16.15 -7.51
N ARG A 212 5.03 15.17 -7.21
CA ARG A 212 3.59 15.42 -7.06
C ARG A 212 3.31 16.39 -5.92
N ASN A 213 4.00 16.27 -4.79
CA ASN A 213 3.86 17.18 -3.65
C ASN A 213 4.36 18.60 -3.98
N GLN A 214 5.28 18.72 -4.94
CA GLN A 214 5.74 20.01 -5.46
C GLN A 214 4.83 20.56 -6.59
N GLU A 215 3.68 19.95 -6.82
CA GLU A 215 2.75 20.28 -7.93
C GLU A 215 3.40 20.27 -9.32
N CYS A 216 4.51 19.55 -9.48
CA CYS A 216 5.20 19.43 -10.76
C CYS A 216 4.50 18.36 -11.62
N VAL A 217 3.89 18.78 -12.72
CA VAL A 217 3.14 17.88 -13.60
C VAL A 217 4.09 17.08 -14.49
N GLU A 218 5.13 17.72 -15.01
CA GLU A 218 6.12 17.10 -15.89
C GLU A 218 7.50 17.07 -15.23
N TYR A 219 8.01 15.89 -14.99
CA TYR A 219 9.35 15.63 -14.45
C TYR A 219 9.91 14.31 -14.99
N LEU A 220 11.23 14.19 -14.96
CA LEU A 220 11.90 12.95 -15.32
C LEU A 220 12.10 12.10 -14.07
N ASN A 221 11.44 10.93 -14.04
CA ASN A 221 11.70 9.94 -13.02
C ASN A 221 12.80 8.98 -13.52
N PRO A 222 14.02 9.00 -12.91
CA PRO A 222 15.13 8.16 -13.37
C PRO A 222 14.84 6.67 -13.30
N PHE A 223 13.87 6.24 -12.44
CA PHE A 223 13.47 4.85 -12.30
C PHE A 223 12.31 4.47 -13.24
N LYS A 224 11.81 5.38 -14.10
CA LYS A 224 10.74 5.06 -15.04
C LYS A 224 11.21 4.03 -16.05
N GLY A 225 10.49 2.90 -16.12
CA GLY A 225 10.86 1.80 -17.02
C GLY A 225 11.98 0.90 -16.51
N VAL A 226 12.72 1.29 -15.47
CA VAL A 226 13.77 0.47 -14.88
C VAL A 226 13.18 -0.76 -14.21
N LYS A 227 13.71 -1.93 -14.58
CA LYS A 227 13.37 -3.25 -14.01
C LYS A 227 14.61 -4.12 -14.05
N THR A 228 14.64 -5.16 -13.23
CA THR A 228 15.67 -6.20 -13.31
C THR A 228 15.64 -6.91 -14.66
N THR A 229 16.79 -7.46 -15.07
CA THR A 229 16.94 -8.15 -16.35
C THR A 229 15.87 -9.24 -16.51
N SER A 230 15.20 -9.25 -17.66
CA SER A 230 14.19 -10.27 -17.95
C SER A 230 14.84 -11.65 -18.06
N ARG A 231 14.38 -12.59 -17.22
CA ARG A 231 14.81 -13.99 -17.27
C ARG A 231 13.74 -14.87 -17.91
N PRO A 232 14.12 -15.99 -18.51
CA PRO A 232 13.17 -16.97 -19.02
C PRO A 232 12.10 -17.33 -17.98
N ASN A 233 10.88 -17.62 -18.44
CA ASN A 233 9.75 -17.90 -17.52
C ASN A 233 9.99 -19.10 -16.58
N TRP A 234 10.78 -20.08 -17.01
CA TRP A 234 11.13 -21.22 -16.18
C TRP A 234 12.04 -20.83 -15.00
N GLU A 235 12.97 -19.85 -15.17
CA GLU A 235 13.79 -19.33 -14.08
C GLU A 235 12.98 -18.46 -13.09
N LYS A 236 11.98 -17.73 -13.58
CA LYS A 236 11.08 -16.96 -12.71
C LYS A 236 10.33 -17.83 -11.72
N ASN A 237 10.05 -19.08 -12.10
CA ASN A 237 9.32 -20.04 -11.28
C ASN A 237 10.24 -21.02 -10.52
N ALA A 238 11.46 -21.26 -10.99
CA ALA A 238 12.41 -22.20 -10.39
C ALA A 238 12.91 -21.78 -8.99
N GLY A 239 12.89 -20.47 -8.67
CA GLY A 239 13.31 -19.96 -7.37
C GLY A 239 12.19 -19.85 -6.32
N ALA A 240 10.94 -20.10 -6.70
CA ALA A 240 9.82 -20.11 -5.76
C ALA A 240 9.80 -21.45 -5.02
N LYS A 241 10.64 -21.62 -3.99
CA LYS A 241 10.52 -22.78 -3.08
C LYS A 241 9.07 -22.83 -2.58
N ARG A 242 8.38 -23.94 -2.91
CA ARG A 242 7.06 -24.21 -2.34
C ARG A 242 7.22 -24.26 -0.82
N LYS A 243 6.44 -23.48 -0.11
CA LYS A 243 6.46 -23.53 1.35
C LYS A 243 6.07 -24.91 1.80
N ALA A 244 6.82 -25.49 2.73
CA ALA A 244 6.48 -26.76 3.33
C ALA A 244 5.14 -26.67 4.07
N GLU A 245 4.32 -27.69 3.93
CA GLU A 245 3.02 -27.84 4.58
C GLU A 245 3.19 -28.63 5.87
N PHE A 246 2.49 -28.22 6.91
CA PHE A 246 2.40 -29.04 8.13
C PHE A 246 1.51 -30.25 7.87
N SER A 247 1.95 -31.44 8.26
CA SER A 247 1.12 -32.64 8.14
C SER A 247 -0.13 -32.53 9.03
N PRO A 248 -1.25 -33.17 8.66
CA PRO A 248 -2.45 -33.21 9.48
C PRO A 248 -2.18 -33.73 10.91
N ASN A 249 -1.35 -34.76 11.04
CA ASN A 249 -0.96 -35.34 12.33
C ASN A 249 -0.20 -34.32 13.20
N TRP A 250 0.74 -33.59 12.61
CA TRP A 250 1.46 -32.54 13.32
C TRP A 250 0.51 -31.44 13.80
N ILE A 251 -0.42 -30.97 12.95
CA ILE A 251 -1.41 -29.94 13.33
C ILE A 251 -2.27 -30.45 14.49
N LYS A 252 -2.78 -31.70 14.41
CA LYS A 252 -3.59 -32.31 15.47
C LYS A 252 -2.82 -32.37 16.79
N GLN A 253 -1.57 -32.83 16.76
CA GLN A 253 -0.77 -33.04 17.97
C GLN A 253 -0.17 -31.76 18.55
N VAL A 254 0.23 -30.79 17.72
CA VAL A 254 0.94 -29.59 18.19
C VAL A 254 -0.04 -28.42 18.39
N ILE A 255 -0.95 -28.19 17.45
CA ILE A 255 -1.82 -27.01 17.45
C ILE A 255 -3.15 -27.28 18.19
N ILE A 256 -3.82 -28.41 17.91
CA ILE A 256 -5.21 -28.63 18.36
C ILE A 256 -5.26 -29.31 19.75
N ASN A 257 -4.68 -30.47 19.89
CA ASN A 257 -4.87 -31.35 21.06
C ASN A 257 -3.63 -31.48 21.96
N GLY A 258 -2.50 -30.91 21.54
CA GLY A 258 -1.24 -31.09 22.27
C GLY A 258 -0.98 -30.05 23.35
N SER A 259 -0.08 -30.37 24.26
CA SER A 259 0.43 -29.46 25.30
C SER A 259 1.53 -28.52 24.79
N ALA A 260 1.97 -28.69 23.54
CA ALA A 260 3.13 -27.95 22.99
C ALA A 260 2.93 -26.41 23.01
N LEU A 261 1.68 -25.94 22.97
CA LEU A 261 1.35 -24.51 23.02
C LEU A 261 0.90 -24.04 24.42
N SER A 262 1.01 -24.87 25.45
CA SER A 262 0.54 -24.54 26.82
C SER A 262 1.27 -23.34 27.44
N GLY A 263 2.53 -23.12 27.09
CA GLY A 263 3.31 -21.96 27.52
C GLY A 263 3.03 -20.66 26.76
N MET A 264 2.19 -20.70 25.72
CA MET A 264 1.76 -19.50 25.03
C MET A 264 0.67 -18.76 25.81
N ASN A 265 0.63 -17.41 25.66
CA ASN A 265 -0.58 -16.70 26.08
C ASN A 265 -1.80 -17.16 25.27
N SER A 266 -2.99 -17.11 25.88
CA SER A 266 -4.21 -17.65 25.28
C SER A 266 -4.55 -17.04 23.91
N GLU A 267 -4.43 -15.73 23.74
CA GLU A 267 -4.72 -15.08 22.47
C GLU A 267 -3.79 -15.58 21.34
N LEU A 268 -2.48 -15.72 21.62
CA LEU A 268 -1.51 -16.19 20.62
C LEU A 268 -1.84 -17.62 20.16
N ARG A 269 -2.11 -18.49 21.12
CA ARG A 269 -2.48 -19.87 20.87
C ARG A 269 -3.78 -19.97 20.06
N ASP A 270 -4.81 -19.25 20.49
CA ASP A 270 -6.13 -19.33 19.88
C ASP A 270 -6.19 -18.73 18.48
N ILE A 271 -5.38 -17.70 18.18
CA ILE A 271 -5.18 -17.23 16.80
C ILE A 271 -4.59 -18.33 15.91
N LEU A 272 -3.63 -19.10 16.41
CA LEU A 272 -3.03 -20.21 15.63
C LEU A 272 -4.03 -21.35 15.39
N ILE A 273 -4.86 -21.68 16.39
CA ILE A 273 -5.94 -22.66 16.27
C ILE A 273 -6.94 -22.22 15.20
N ILE A 274 -7.45 -21.00 15.28
CA ILE A 274 -8.39 -20.47 14.27
C ILE A 274 -7.73 -20.45 12.89
N ALA A 275 -6.46 -20.05 12.77
CA ALA A 275 -5.76 -20.04 11.48
C ALA A 275 -5.59 -21.43 10.88
N ALA A 276 -5.31 -22.46 11.72
CA ALA A 276 -5.18 -23.83 11.29
C ALA A 276 -6.51 -24.44 10.81
N GLU A 277 -7.62 -24.07 11.45
CA GLU A 277 -8.95 -24.62 11.18
C GLU A 277 -9.78 -23.83 10.15
N THR A 278 -9.35 -22.63 9.77
CA THR A 278 -10.09 -21.79 8.83
C THR A 278 -9.27 -21.41 7.60
N GLY A 279 -7.95 -21.61 7.63
CA GLY A 279 -7.05 -21.13 6.60
C GLY A 279 -6.97 -19.59 6.48
N CYS A 280 -7.53 -18.84 7.43
CA CYS A 280 -7.44 -17.38 7.47
C CYS A 280 -5.99 -16.89 7.57
N ARG A 281 -5.71 -15.72 7.01
CA ARG A 281 -4.44 -15.04 7.32
C ARG A 281 -4.46 -14.60 8.78
N HIS A 282 -3.38 -14.77 9.49
CA HIS A 282 -3.31 -14.41 10.93
C HIS A 282 -3.83 -12.97 11.18
N ALA A 283 -3.48 -12.02 10.28
CA ALA A 283 -3.94 -10.63 10.40
C ALA A 283 -5.46 -10.47 10.16
N GLU A 284 -6.08 -11.37 9.42
CA GLU A 284 -7.55 -11.37 9.26
C GLU A 284 -8.22 -11.72 10.59
N ILE A 285 -7.56 -12.53 11.42
CA ILE A 285 -8.07 -12.98 12.73
C ILE A 285 -7.76 -11.93 13.80
N PHE A 286 -6.48 -11.62 14.05
CA PHE A 286 -6.11 -10.78 15.18
C PHE A 286 -6.41 -9.28 15.02
N ASP A 287 -6.54 -8.78 13.79
CA ASP A 287 -6.98 -7.40 13.53
C ASP A 287 -8.53 -7.30 13.42
N ALA A 288 -9.27 -8.41 13.59
CA ALA A 288 -10.73 -8.37 13.54
C ALA A 288 -11.31 -7.63 14.75
N PRO A 289 -12.28 -6.70 14.57
CA PRO A 289 -12.99 -6.09 15.67
C PRO A 289 -13.93 -7.12 16.36
N ALA A 290 -14.41 -6.80 17.55
CA ALA A 290 -15.35 -7.65 18.28
C ALA A 290 -16.61 -7.95 17.44
N SER A 291 -17.12 -6.95 16.73
CA SER A 291 -18.28 -7.08 15.85
C SER A 291 -18.11 -8.07 14.71
N ALA A 292 -16.88 -8.45 14.36
CA ALA A 292 -16.61 -9.44 13.32
C ALA A 292 -16.85 -10.89 13.79
N PHE A 293 -16.86 -11.15 15.12
CA PHE A 293 -17.06 -12.46 15.70
C PHE A 293 -18.56 -12.71 15.95
N GLN A 294 -19.25 -13.26 14.96
CA GLN A 294 -20.68 -13.60 15.03
C GLN A 294 -20.84 -14.99 15.65
N LEU A 295 -20.74 -15.08 17.01
CA LEU A 295 -20.70 -16.36 17.72
C LEU A 295 -22.07 -16.89 18.16
N ASN A 296 -23.07 -16.01 18.31
CA ASN A 296 -24.41 -16.31 18.86
C ASN A 296 -25.47 -16.44 17.77
N CYS A 297 -25.11 -16.81 16.55
CA CYS A 297 -26.02 -17.01 15.43
C CYS A 297 -26.14 -18.51 15.06
N LYS A 298 -27.08 -18.86 14.17
CA LYS A 298 -27.32 -20.25 13.72
C LYS A 298 -26.02 -20.92 13.21
N ILE A 299 -25.21 -20.18 12.51
CA ILE A 299 -23.90 -20.63 12.02
C ILE A 299 -22.86 -19.65 12.53
N PRO A 300 -22.12 -19.97 13.61
CA PRO A 300 -21.07 -19.11 14.11
C PRO A 300 -20.01 -18.86 13.04
N HIS A 301 -19.63 -17.61 12.86
CA HIS A 301 -18.66 -17.24 11.81
C HIS A 301 -17.87 -15.99 12.14
N LEU A 302 -16.74 -15.83 11.45
CA LEU A 302 -15.92 -14.62 11.44
C LEU A 302 -16.18 -13.84 10.15
N VAL A 303 -16.53 -12.56 10.28
CA VAL A 303 -16.73 -11.64 9.15
C VAL A 303 -15.38 -11.02 8.78
N ILE A 304 -14.90 -11.26 7.57
CA ILE A 304 -13.69 -10.65 7.05
C ILE A 304 -14.08 -9.58 6.05
N GLN A 305 -13.90 -8.34 6.45
CA GLN A 305 -14.17 -7.15 5.63
C GLN A 305 -13.21 -6.02 5.97
N ALA A 306 -13.14 -5.01 5.09
CA ALA A 306 -12.44 -3.78 5.37
C ALA A 306 -13.26 -2.92 6.33
N GLU A 307 -12.60 -2.33 7.33
CA GLU A 307 -13.19 -1.33 8.22
C GLU A 307 -12.62 0.02 7.84
N ILE A 308 -13.44 0.86 7.23
CA ILE A 308 -13.01 2.15 6.69
C ILE A 308 -13.24 3.32 7.65
N THR A 309 -14.01 3.10 8.71
CA THR A 309 -14.37 4.11 9.72
C THR A 309 -13.99 3.66 11.13
N GLY A 310 -13.85 4.60 12.05
CA GLY A 310 -13.62 4.34 13.48
C GLY A 310 -12.18 3.94 13.83
N GLU A 311 -12.00 3.51 15.07
CA GLU A 311 -10.70 3.11 15.63
C GLU A 311 -10.23 1.75 15.13
N ASP A 312 -11.16 0.86 14.76
CA ASP A 312 -10.89 -0.47 14.22
C ASP A 312 -10.55 -0.46 12.71
N ARG A 313 -10.27 0.73 12.15
CA ARG A 313 -9.94 0.89 10.73
C ARG A 313 -8.88 -0.08 10.29
N ARG A 314 -9.16 -0.82 9.22
CA ARG A 314 -8.21 -1.74 8.59
C ARG A 314 -8.50 -1.96 7.12
N GLU A 315 -7.47 -2.07 6.33
CA GLU A 315 -7.56 -2.48 4.93
C GLU A 315 -7.45 -4.00 4.80
N ILE A 316 -8.22 -4.58 3.88
CA ILE A 316 -8.12 -5.99 3.50
C ILE A 316 -7.33 -6.08 2.18
N LYS A 317 -6.58 -7.16 1.99
CA LYS A 317 -5.65 -7.35 0.87
C LYS A 317 -6.28 -7.09 -0.51
N ASN A 318 -7.51 -7.55 -0.73
CA ASN A 318 -8.30 -7.33 -1.95
C ASN A 318 -9.77 -7.65 -1.68
N ARG A 319 -10.67 -7.28 -2.61
CA ARG A 319 -12.11 -7.52 -2.49
C ARG A 319 -12.45 -9.00 -2.32
N ALA A 320 -11.78 -9.90 -3.01
CA ALA A 320 -12.00 -11.35 -2.88
C ALA A 320 -11.67 -11.90 -1.49
N SER A 321 -10.92 -11.16 -0.67
CA SER A 321 -10.65 -11.56 0.71
C SER A 321 -11.83 -11.29 1.65
N CYS A 322 -12.78 -10.41 1.28
CA CYS A 322 -14.01 -10.16 2.04
C CYS A 322 -14.88 -11.41 1.95
N ARG A 323 -15.24 -11.99 3.11
CA ARG A 323 -16.01 -13.22 3.17
C ARG A 323 -16.50 -13.53 4.59
N LEU A 324 -17.52 -14.37 4.68
CA LEU A 324 -17.92 -15.02 5.92
C LEU A 324 -17.16 -16.35 6.06
N VAL A 325 -16.51 -16.55 7.20
CA VAL A 325 -15.71 -17.74 7.51
C VAL A 325 -16.39 -18.52 8.63
N PRO A 326 -16.99 -19.69 8.37
CA PRO A 326 -17.64 -20.47 9.41
C PRO A 326 -16.59 -20.92 10.46
N LEU A 327 -17.04 -20.92 11.72
CA LEU A 327 -16.23 -21.38 12.86
C LEU A 327 -16.84 -22.68 13.37
N VAL A 328 -16.09 -23.76 13.30
CA VAL A 328 -16.49 -25.11 13.74
C VAL A 328 -15.43 -25.67 14.70
N GLY A 329 -15.80 -26.65 15.52
CA GLY A 329 -14.88 -27.36 16.40
C GLY A 329 -13.90 -26.48 17.15
N ALA A 330 -12.63 -26.78 17.07
CA ALA A 330 -11.56 -26.07 17.76
C ALA A 330 -11.52 -24.56 17.44
N ALA A 331 -11.85 -24.16 16.22
CA ALA A 331 -11.90 -22.74 15.85
C ALA A 331 -13.03 -22.00 16.58
N LEU A 332 -14.19 -22.61 16.72
CA LEU A 332 -15.31 -22.05 17.47
C LEU A 332 -15.00 -21.96 18.95
N GLU A 333 -14.43 -23.01 19.54
CA GLU A 333 -14.03 -23.02 20.95
C GLU A 333 -12.98 -21.91 21.22
N ALA A 334 -12.00 -21.76 20.35
CA ALA A 334 -11.00 -20.71 20.44
C ALA A 334 -11.60 -19.30 20.33
N ALA A 335 -12.52 -19.08 19.39
CA ALA A 335 -13.21 -17.81 19.24
C ALA A 335 -14.09 -17.46 20.43
N LYS A 336 -14.81 -18.44 20.99
CA LYS A 336 -15.64 -18.25 22.20
C LYS A 336 -14.85 -17.84 23.45
N ARG A 337 -13.57 -18.18 23.53
CA ARG A 337 -12.69 -17.70 24.61
C ARG A 337 -12.32 -16.23 24.46
N HIS A 338 -12.46 -15.66 23.25
CA HIS A 338 -12.11 -14.28 22.95
C HIS A 338 -13.24 -13.58 22.15
N PRO A 339 -14.44 -13.42 22.71
CA PRO A 339 -15.59 -12.85 22.01
C PRO A 339 -15.35 -11.38 21.58
N GLU A 340 -14.50 -10.67 22.32
CA GLU A 340 -14.09 -9.30 21.98
C GLU A 340 -12.91 -9.24 20.98
N GLY A 341 -12.51 -10.38 20.43
CA GLY A 341 -11.35 -10.52 19.57
C GLY A 341 -10.03 -10.51 20.34
N PHE A 342 -8.94 -10.14 19.68
CA PHE A 342 -7.58 -10.33 20.17
C PHE A 342 -6.89 -9.00 20.46
N ALA A 343 -7.27 -8.35 21.57
CA ALA A 343 -6.85 -6.99 21.92
C ALA A 343 -5.31 -6.82 22.02
N ARG A 344 -4.61 -7.86 22.51
CA ARG A 344 -3.14 -7.86 22.65
C ARG A 344 -2.42 -7.71 21.32
N TYR A 345 -3.00 -8.21 20.22
CA TYR A 345 -2.37 -8.27 18.90
C TYR A 345 -3.03 -7.36 17.88
N ARG A 346 -4.24 -6.87 18.14
CA ARG A 346 -4.96 -5.96 17.25
C ARG A 346 -4.17 -4.68 17.00
N GLY A 347 -3.99 -4.32 15.73
CA GLY A 347 -3.31 -3.08 15.33
C GLY A 347 -1.81 -3.01 15.63
N ASN A 348 -1.19 -4.10 16.09
CA ASN A 348 0.25 -4.13 16.36
C ASN A 348 0.97 -5.27 15.60
N GLY A 349 2.29 -5.19 15.51
CA GLY A 349 3.10 -6.15 14.74
C GLY A 349 3.70 -7.30 15.56
N ARG A 350 3.33 -7.46 16.82
CA ARG A 350 4.02 -8.37 17.75
C ARG A 350 3.68 -9.85 17.52
N PHE A 351 2.50 -10.15 16.97
CA PHE A 351 2.04 -11.52 16.76
C PHE A 351 3.10 -12.41 16.09
N SER A 352 3.56 -12.01 14.90
CA SER A 352 4.48 -12.83 14.11
C SER A 352 5.79 -13.11 14.86
N LYS A 353 6.35 -12.09 15.53
CA LYS A 353 7.57 -12.24 16.30
C LYS A 353 7.34 -13.20 17.48
N SER A 354 6.32 -12.95 18.31
CA SER A 354 6.03 -13.79 19.49
C SER A 354 5.79 -15.24 19.12
N ALA A 355 5.06 -15.50 18.02
CA ALA A 355 4.80 -16.86 17.56
C ALA A 355 6.07 -17.54 17.02
N ILE A 356 6.86 -16.84 16.19
CA ILE A 356 8.10 -17.40 15.63
C ILE A 356 9.11 -17.68 16.76
N ASP A 357 9.30 -16.75 17.69
CA ASP A 357 10.22 -16.90 18.81
C ASP A 357 9.83 -18.15 19.65
N TYR A 358 8.54 -18.30 19.97
CA TYR A 358 8.06 -19.47 20.71
C TYR A 358 8.29 -20.78 19.95
N PHE A 359 7.93 -20.83 18.66
CA PHE A 359 8.13 -22.03 17.84
C PHE A 359 9.60 -22.41 17.70
N THR A 360 10.47 -21.42 17.57
CA THR A 360 11.92 -21.64 17.48
C THR A 360 12.49 -22.14 18.81
N GLN A 361 12.14 -21.50 19.92
CA GLN A 361 12.62 -21.88 21.26
C GLN A 361 12.18 -23.28 21.68
N ASN A 362 11.00 -23.72 21.23
CA ASN A 362 10.45 -25.04 21.56
C ASN A 362 10.64 -26.07 20.43
N ASN A 363 11.43 -25.78 19.39
CA ASN A 363 11.71 -26.66 18.25
C ASN A 363 10.44 -27.22 17.58
N LEU A 364 9.40 -26.38 17.45
CA LEU A 364 8.11 -26.80 16.89
C LEU A 364 8.07 -26.79 15.36
N PHE A 365 8.99 -26.12 14.68
CA PHE A 365 9.06 -26.20 13.21
C PHE A 365 9.67 -27.53 12.76
N PRO A 366 8.95 -28.32 11.92
CA PRO A 366 9.49 -29.60 11.42
C PRO A 366 10.75 -29.42 10.55
N SER A 367 10.88 -28.30 9.86
CA SER A 367 12.08 -27.94 9.07
C SER A 367 12.18 -26.43 8.90
N SER A 368 13.32 -25.95 8.38
CA SER A 368 13.56 -24.54 8.06
C SER A 368 12.61 -23.96 6.98
N ASP A 369 11.99 -24.82 6.18
CA ASP A 369 11.06 -24.41 5.11
C ASP A 369 9.64 -24.17 5.62
N HIS A 370 9.30 -24.65 6.82
CA HIS A 370 8.02 -24.38 7.46
C HIS A 370 7.96 -22.95 8.00
N LYS A 371 6.83 -22.31 7.79
CA LYS A 371 6.53 -20.97 8.30
C LYS A 371 5.12 -20.98 8.92
N LEU A 372 4.82 -20.07 9.82
CA LEU A 372 3.48 -19.96 10.40
C LEU A 372 2.39 -19.84 9.30
N SER A 373 2.69 -19.11 8.22
CA SER A 373 1.78 -19.00 7.07
C SER A 373 1.54 -20.33 6.33
N SER A 374 2.33 -21.37 6.60
CA SER A 374 2.10 -22.71 6.05
C SER A 374 0.84 -23.37 6.59
N LEU A 375 0.33 -22.97 7.78
CA LEU A 375 -0.98 -23.45 8.30
C LEU A 375 -2.10 -23.21 7.29
N ARG A 376 -2.09 -22.08 6.61
CA ARG A 376 -3.07 -21.77 5.57
C ARG A 376 -2.92 -22.69 4.34
N HIS A 377 -1.69 -23.03 3.93
CA HIS A 377 -1.48 -23.99 2.85
C HIS A 377 -1.93 -25.40 3.27
N SER A 378 -1.63 -25.79 4.50
CA SER A 378 -2.09 -27.08 5.05
C SER A 378 -3.62 -27.18 5.11
N TYR A 379 -4.34 -26.09 5.40
CA TYR A 379 -5.80 -26.06 5.34
C TYR A 379 -6.30 -26.26 3.89
N GLU A 380 -5.69 -25.58 2.91
CA GLU A 380 -6.04 -25.76 1.51
C GLU A 380 -5.78 -27.18 1.04
N SER A 381 -4.68 -27.81 1.45
CA SER A 381 -4.36 -29.20 1.12
C SER A 381 -5.37 -30.18 1.73
N ARG A 382 -5.84 -29.94 2.97
CA ARG A 382 -6.92 -30.75 3.55
C ARG A 382 -8.20 -30.68 2.71
N MET A 383 -8.58 -29.50 2.22
CA MET A 383 -9.72 -29.34 1.33
C MET A 383 -9.53 -30.05 -0.01
N ILE A 384 -8.31 -30.06 -0.55
CA ILE A 384 -7.99 -30.82 -1.78
C ILE A 384 -8.20 -32.31 -1.54
N HIS A 385 -7.66 -32.84 -0.45
CA HIS A 385 -7.79 -34.26 -0.12
C HIS A 385 -9.25 -34.67 0.21
N ALA A 386 -10.06 -33.74 0.70
CA ALA A 386 -11.49 -33.94 0.91
C ALA A 386 -12.32 -33.81 -0.38
N GLY A 387 -11.70 -33.63 -1.56
CA GLY A 387 -12.41 -33.54 -2.83
C GLY A 387 -13.12 -32.19 -3.07
N ILE A 388 -12.90 -31.18 -2.23
CA ILE A 388 -13.56 -29.88 -2.38
C ILE A 388 -13.04 -29.17 -3.66
N ASN A 389 -13.97 -28.75 -4.52
CA ASN A 389 -13.64 -28.16 -5.81
C ASN A 389 -12.89 -26.82 -5.68
N ASN A 390 -12.21 -26.42 -6.74
CA ASN A 390 -11.33 -25.25 -6.74
C ASN A 390 -12.07 -23.92 -6.46
N GLU A 391 -13.30 -23.78 -6.92
CA GLU A 391 -14.11 -22.56 -6.70
C GLU A 391 -14.47 -22.41 -5.23
N MET A 392 -15.00 -23.50 -4.62
CA MET A 392 -15.35 -23.49 -3.19
C MET A 392 -14.10 -23.21 -2.32
N ARG A 393 -12.96 -23.84 -2.64
CA ARG A 393 -11.71 -23.54 -1.94
C ARG A 393 -11.32 -22.07 -2.10
N GLY A 394 -11.50 -21.49 -3.30
CA GLY A 394 -11.30 -20.08 -3.55
C GLY A 394 -12.16 -19.18 -2.68
N PHE A 395 -13.45 -19.48 -2.55
CA PHE A 395 -14.39 -18.74 -1.67
C PHE A 395 -13.99 -18.88 -0.20
N MET A 396 -13.71 -20.09 0.28
CA MET A 396 -13.31 -20.32 1.68
C MET A 396 -11.99 -19.63 2.01
N MET A 397 -11.02 -19.66 1.10
CA MET A 397 -9.70 -19.06 1.29
C MET A 397 -9.68 -17.53 1.01
N GLY A 398 -10.67 -16.96 0.36
CA GLY A 398 -10.64 -15.58 -0.11
C GLY A 398 -9.52 -15.37 -1.14
N HIS A 399 -9.42 -16.26 -2.11
CA HIS A 399 -8.54 -16.15 -3.27
C HIS A 399 -9.29 -15.47 -4.42
N SER A 400 -8.61 -14.58 -5.14
CA SER A 400 -9.12 -14.12 -6.43
C SER A 400 -9.08 -15.30 -7.40
N LEU A 401 -10.23 -15.76 -7.82
CA LEU A 401 -10.34 -16.77 -8.86
C LEU A 401 -9.83 -16.14 -10.17
N LYS A 402 -8.83 -16.75 -10.79
CA LYS A 402 -8.35 -16.30 -12.10
C LYS A 402 -9.47 -16.48 -13.12
N ARG A 403 -9.69 -15.47 -13.94
CA ARG A 403 -10.60 -15.54 -15.08
C ARG A 403 -10.22 -16.72 -15.96
N ILE A 404 -11.07 -17.73 -16.06
CA ILE A 404 -10.91 -18.80 -17.04
C ILE A 404 -11.54 -18.28 -18.33
N ARG A 405 -10.71 -18.12 -19.38
CA ARG A 405 -11.13 -17.68 -20.72
C ARG A 405 -11.89 -16.35 -20.78
N GLY A 406 -11.47 -15.35 -19.99
CA GLY A 406 -12.07 -14.01 -20.04
C GLY A 406 -13.46 -13.87 -19.42
N ARG A 407 -14.06 -14.93 -18.84
CA ARG A 407 -15.31 -14.84 -18.09
C ARG A 407 -15.07 -14.26 -16.71
N GLU A 408 -15.85 -13.29 -16.33
CA GLU A 408 -15.94 -12.89 -14.93
C GLU A 408 -16.61 -14.02 -14.15
N VAL A 409 -16.21 -14.23 -12.91
CA VAL A 409 -16.94 -15.12 -12.01
C VAL A 409 -18.21 -14.36 -11.64
N TYR A 410 -19.27 -14.61 -12.40
CA TYR A 410 -20.62 -14.16 -12.08
C TYR A 410 -21.25 -15.20 -11.15
N GLY A 411 -21.54 -14.80 -9.95
CA GLY A 411 -22.25 -15.61 -8.96
C GLY A 411 -22.10 -14.97 -7.59
N ASP A 412 -23.14 -15.15 -6.79
CA ASP A 412 -23.09 -14.80 -5.38
C ASP A 412 -22.06 -15.66 -4.66
N GLU A 413 -21.54 -15.13 -3.56
CA GLU A 413 -20.67 -15.88 -2.66
C GLU A 413 -21.38 -17.17 -2.22
N ALA A 414 -20.66 -18.30 -2.18
CA ALA A 414 -21.22 -19.56 -1.72
C ALA A 414 -21.89 -19.39 -0.35
N ALA A 415 -23.09 -19.96 -0.18
CA ALA A 415 -23.87 -19.87 1.03
C ALA A 415 -23.05 -20.25 2.28
N LEU A 416 -23.28 -19.55 3.38
CA LEU A 416 -22.54 -19.78 4.63
C LEU A 416 -22.78 -21.21 5.16
N GLU A 417 -24.00 -21.74 4.97
CA GLU A 417 -24.38 -23.11 5.32
C GLU A 417 -23.48 -24.13 4.61
N LEU A 418 -23.33 -23.96 3.30
CA LEU A 418 -22.49 -24.86 2.51
C LEU A 418 -21.02 -24.77 2.91
N LYS A 419 -20.51 -23.57 3.17
CA LYS A 419 -19.14 -23.38 3.68
C LYS A 419 -18.95 -24.04 5.05
N ALA A 420 -19.97 -24.02 5.93
CA ALA A 420 -19.90 -24.63 7.24
C ALA A 420 -19.78 -26.16 7.14
N LEU A 421 -20.53 -26.79 6.23
CA LEU A 421 -20.44 -28.25 5.98
C LEU A 421 -19.05 -28.62 5.47
N TYR A 422 -18.50 -27.87 4.53
CA TYR A 422 -17.13 -28.10 4.04
C TYR A 422 -16.05 -27.80 5.11
N ALA A 423 -16.25 -26.81 5.96
CA ALA A 423 -15.35 -26.53 7.07
C ALA A 423 -15.33 -27.66 8.09
N GLU A 424 -16.50 -28.22 8.43
CA GLU A 424 -16.60 -29.39 9.31
C GLU A 424 -15.95 -30.63 8.69
N MET A 425 -16.10 -30.86 7.37
CA MET A 425 -15.50 -31.98 6.66
C MET A 425 -13.96 -32.04 6.76
N VAL A 426 -13.30 -30.89 6.94
CA VAL A 426 -11.86 -30.79 7.06
C VAL A 426 -11.37 -30.43 8.46
N ALA A 427 -12.26 -30.27 9.43
CA ALA A 427 -11.92 -29.94 10.81
C ALA A 427 -11.29 -31.11 11.55
N PHE A 428 -10.47 -30.78 12.55
CA PHE A 428 -9.91 -31.80 13.44
C PHE A 428 -10.85 -32.05 14.64
N GLU A 429 -10.93 -33.32 15.01
CA GLU A 429 -11.55 -33.74 16.25
C GLU A 429 -10.81 -33.12 17.46
N THR A 430 -11.56 -32.66 18.45
CA THR A 430 -11.08 -32.21 19.76
C THR A 430 -11.52 -33.15 20.86
N GLN A 431 -11.13 -32.88 22.10
CA GLN A 431 -11.59 -33.67 23.26
C GLN A 431 -13.12 -33.57 23.48
N ASN A 432 -13.72 -32.45 23.09
CA ASN A 432 -15.12 -32.13 23.38
C ASN A 432 -16.01 -32.13 22.15
N TRP A 433 -15.44 -32.30 20.95
CA TRP A 433 -16.19 -32.23 19.71
C TRP A 433 -15.55 -33.11 18.62
N SER A 434 -16.38 -33.83 17.91
CA SER A 434 -15.99 -34.62 16.74
C SER A 434 -16.78 -34.19 15.52
N PRO A 435 -16.13 -34.04 14.35
CA PRO A 435 -16.84 -33.78 13.10
C PRO A 435 -17.72 -34.99 12.75
N ARG A 436 -18.84 -34.73 12.08
CA ARG A 436 -19.66 -35.79 11.49
C ARG A 436 -18.87 -36.56 10.44
N SER A 437 -19.30 -37.76 10.12
CA SER A 437 -18.65 -38.55 9.08
C SER A 437 -18.71 -37.85 7.71
N HIS A 438 -17.73 -38.11 6.88
CA HIS A 438 -17.68 -37.58 5.52
C HIS A 438 -18.95 -37.92 4.72
N ALA A 439 -19.53 -39.14 4.90
CA ALA A 439 -20.74 -39.57 4.22
C ALA A 439 -21.98 -38.79 4.66
N GLU A 440 -22.10 -38.47 5.95
CA GLU A 440 -23.21 -37.66 6.49
C GLU A 440 -23.14 -36.22 5.97
N LEU A 441 -21.91 -35.62 6.00
CA LEU A 441 -21.70 -34.28 5.50
C LEU A 441 -21.95 -34.18 4.00
N GLN A 442 -21.50 -35.16 3.21
CA GLN A 442 -21.76 -35.21 1.77
C GLN A 442 -23.26 -35.30 1.47
N LYS A 443 -23.99 -36.13 2.22
CA LYS A 443 -25.45 -36.21 2.09
C LYS A 443 -26.14 -34.87 2.38
N GLU A 444 -25.72 -34.14 3.40
CA GLU A 444 -26.31 -32.82 3.68
C GLU A 444 -25.92 -31.78 2.60
N ILE A 445 -24.72 -31.82 2.07
CA ILE A 445 -24.31 -30.99 0.94
C ILE A 445 -25.19 -31.26 -0.27
N ASP A 446 -25.43 -32.53 -0.59
CA ASP A 446 -26.28 -32.94 -1.71
C ASP A 446 -27.74 -32.51 -1.51
N MET A 447 -28.25 -32.64 -0.28
CA MET A 447 -29.59 -32.15 0.09
C MET A 447 -29.67 -30.62 -0.05
N PHE A 448 -28.65 -29.89 0.41
CA PHE A 448 -28.63 -28.44 0.31
C PHE A 448 -28.65 -28.00 -1.17
N LEU A 449 -27.78 -28.60 -2.00
CA LEU A 449 -27.71 -28.31 -3.44
C LEU A 449 -29.01 -28.66 -4.16
N THR A 450 -29.65 -29.78 -3.81
CA THR A 450 -30.96 -30.18 -4.36
C THR A 450 -32.07 -29.18 -3.98
N ALA A 451 -32.06 -28.69 -2.74
CA ALA A 451 -33.02 -27.68 -2.30
C ALA A 451 -32.87 -26.34 -3.03
N GLN A 452 -31.67 -26.05 -3.53
CA GLN A 452 -31.38 -24.87 -4.39
C GLN A 452 -31.68 -25.13 -5.87
N GLY A 453 -32.23 -26.30 -6.24
CA GLY A 453 -32.64 -26.68 -7.60
C GLY A 453 -31.50 -27.28 -8.44
N PHE A 454 -30.36 -27.60 -7.85
CA PHE A 454 -29.29 -28.31 -8.54
C PHE A 454 -29.56 -29.82 -8.58
N ARG A 455 -29.37 -30.45 -9.75
CA ARG A 455 -29.37 -31.92 -9.84
C ARG A 455 -28.04 -32.44 -9.33
N VAL A 456 -28.06 -33.19 -8.25
CA VAL A 456 -26.87 -33.93 -7.78
C VAL A 456 -26.86 -35.27 -8.55
N ASN A 457 -25.85 -35.52 -9.32
CA ASN A 457 -25.66 -36.83 -9.98
C ASN A 457 -25.31 -37.87 -8.89
N ASN A 458 -26.18 -38.84 -8.75
CA ASN A 458 -25.94 -40.03 -7.90
C ASN A 458 -24.76 -40.83 -8.40
#